data_9bad299bd9892ac1b6ca7f966a979452
#
_entry.id   9bad299bd9892ac1b6ca7f966a979452
#
_cell.length_a   1.000
_cell.length_b   1.000
_cell.length_c   1.000
_cell.angle_alpha   90.00
_cell.angle_beta   90.00
_cell.angle_gamma   90.00
#
_symmetry.space_group_name_H-M   'P 1'
#
loop_
_entity.id
_entity.type
_entity.pdbx_description
1 polymer ?
#
loop_
_entity_poly.entity_id
_entity_poly.type
_entity_poly.pdbx_seq_one_letter_code
_entity_poly.pdbx_strand_id
1 'polypeptide(L)'
;MDATKIGRFIGAERRAKGWTQRQLADKLQLTDKAISRWETGKGLPDVSLLLPLANVLDITVGELLAGERRLQPPAMQTVEAEARTTRQLVDYTRELGPQLRRRRSYTILAGFLLFAAAFLTLQFLRLVLTGGAGIHG
;
A
#
# COMPACT_ATOMS: atom_id res chain seq x y z
N MET A 1 22.13 -1.18 -17.19
CA MET A 1 21.87 -2.64 -17.20
C MET A 1 23.06 -3.32 -17.84
N ASP A 2 23.65 -4.30 -17.18
CA ASP A 2 24.77 -5.09 -17.71
C ASP A 2 24.26 -6.41 -18.28
N ALA A 3 24.19 -6.48 -19.61
CA ALA A 3 23.70 -7.68 -20.32
C ALA A 3 24.54 -8.92 -20.01
N THR A 4 25.84 -8.76 -19.79
CA THR A 4 26.76 -9.86 -19.47
C THR A 4 26.49 -10.41 -18.07
N LYS A 5 26.28 -9.53 -17.07
CA LYS A 5 25.94 -9.92 -15.70
C LYS A 5 24.62 -10.65 -15.66
N ILE A 6 23.59 -10.10 -16.29
CA ILE A 6 22.25 -10.70 -16.40
C ILE A 6 22.32 -12.04 -17.09
N GLY A 7 23.03 -12.14 -18.21
CA GLY A 7 23.14 -13.38 -18.96
C GLY A 7 23.84 -14.50 -18.18
N ARG A 8 24.94 -14.17 -17.49
CA ARG A 8 25.62 -15.14 -16.59
C ARG A 8 24.71 -15.63 -15.49
N PHE A 9 23.90 -14.75 -14.93
CA PHE A 9 22.94 -15.09 -13.87
C PHE A 9 21.84 -16.03 -14.39
N ILE A 10 21.25 -15.73 -15.57
CA ILE A 10 20.28 -16.63 -16.22
C ILE A 10 20.90 -18.03 -16.42
N GLY A 11 22.12 -18.11 -16.94
CA GLY A 11 22.81 -19.36 -17.13
C GLY A 11 23.13 -20.11 -15.84
N ALA A 12 23.45 -19.40 -14.76
CA ALA A 12 23.68 -19.97 -13.44
C ALA A 12 22.39 -20.59 -12.86
N GLU A 13 21.28 -19.83 -12.86
CA GLU A 13 19.99 -20.28 -12.34
C GLU A 13 19.43 -21.45 -13.14
N ARG A 14 19.57 -21.45 -14.48
CA ARG A 14 19.20 -22.57 -15.32
C ARG A 14 19.98 -23.84 -14.96
N ARG A 15 21.32 -23.73 -14.82
CA ARG A 15 22.18 -24.87 -14.45
C ARG A 15 21.89 -25.38 -13.04
N ALA A 16 21.58 -24.50 -12.10
CA ALA A 16 21.17 -24.88 -10.75
C ALA A 16 19.91 -25.76 -10.75
N LYS A 17 19.02 -25.59 -11.75
CA LYS A 17 17.85 -26.45 -11.98
C LYS A 17 18.16 -27.72 -12.81
N GLY A 18 19.39 -27.91 -13.22
CA GLY A 18 19.80 -29.04 -14.05
C GLY A 18 19.31 -28.98 -15.50
N TRP A 19 18.87 -27.81 -16.00
CA TRP A 19 18.29 -27.70 -17.33
C TRP A 19 19.32 -27.35 -18.41
N THR A 20 19.11 -27.90 -19.63
CA THR A 20 19.79 -27.44 -20.83
C THR A 20 19.19 -26.14 -21.33
N GLN A 21 19.91 -25.40 -22.20
CA GLN A 21 19.37 -24.21 -22.87
C GLN A 21 18.08 -24.53 -23.63
N ARG A 22 18.01 -25.69 -24.26
CA ARG A 22 16.82 -26.19 -24.98
C ARG A 22 15.63 -26.33 -24.03
N GLN A 23 15.81 -26.96 -22.87
CA GLN A 23 14.74 -27.14 -21.91
C GLN A 23 14.21 -25.83 -21.35
N LEU A 24 15.07 -24.83 -21.11
CA LEU A 24 14.63 -23.48 -20.73
C LEU A 24 13.86 -22.80 -21.88
N ALA A 25 14.36 -22.94 -23.11
CA ALA A 25 13.71 -22.38 -24.29
C ALA A 25 12.30 -22.96 -24.49
N ASP A 26 12.16 -24.28 -24.37
CA ASP A 26 10.87 -24.98 -24.51
C ASP A 26 9.85 -24.50 -23.48
N LYS A 27 10.26 -24.24 -22.23
CA LYS A 27 9.40 -23.70 -21.17
C LYS A 27 8.91 -22.28 -21.46
N LEU A 28 9.67 -21.51 -22.22
CA LEU A 28 9.37 -20.13 -22.60
C LEU A 28 8.79 -20.02 -24.02
N GLN A 29 8.62 -21.14 -24.73
CA GLN A 29 8.20 -21.21 -26.13
C GLN A 29 9.15 -20.42 -27.07
N LEU A 30 10.45 -20.50 -26.80
CA LEU A 30 11.51 -19.82 -27.52
C LEU A 30 12.48 -20.80 -28.15
N THR A 31 13.47 -20.28 -28.88
CA THR A 31 14.58 -21.03 -29.42
C THR A 31 15.76 -21.12 -28.45
N ASP A 32 16.51 -22.19 -28.46
CA ASP A 32 17.77 -22.34 -27.72
C ASP A 32 18.79 -21.24 -28.07
N LYS A 33 18.78 -20.75 -29.32
CA LYS A 33 19.60 -19.62 -29.79
C LYS A 33 19.27 -18.32 -29.03
N ALA A 34 17.99 -18.09 -28.70
CA ALA A 34 17.60 -16.92 -27.90
C ALA A 34 18.20 -17.01 -26.50
N ILE A 35 18.08 -18.16 -25.83
CA ILE A 35 18.67 -18.40 -24.51
C ILE A 35 20.19 -18.25 -24.55
N SER A 36 20.84 -18.86 -25.56
CA SER A 36 22.30 -18.74 -25.75
C SER A 36 22.77 -17.29 -25.93
N ARG A 37 22.01 -16.48 -26.69
CA ARG A 37 22.34 -15.05 -26.86
C ARG A 37 22.25 -14.27 -25.55
N TRP A 38 21.24 -14.58 -24.72
CA TRP A 38 21.12 -13.95 -23.41
C TRP A 38 22.26 -14.35 -22.48
N GLU A 39 22.51 -15.66 -22.35
CA GLU A 39 23.56 -16.19 -21.45
C GLU A 39 24.96 -15.73 -21.84
N THR A 40 25.21 -15.41 -23.11
CA THR A 40 26.50 -14.87 -23.61
C THR A 40 26.57 -13.34 -23.57
N GLY A 41 25.51 -12.66 -23.10
CA GLY A 41 25.45 -11.19 -23.06
C GLY A 41 25.30 -10.51 -24.42
N LYS A 42 25.02 -11.28 -25.49
CA LYS A 42 24.81 -10.76 -26.87
C LYS A 42 23.42 -10.17 -27.09
N GLY A 43 22.60 -10.16 -26.07
CA GLY A 43 21.27 -9.57 -26.05
C GLY A 43 20.62 -9.72 -24.68
N LEU A 44 19.54 -9.02 -24.47
CA LEU A 44 18.68 -9.11 -23.28
C LEU A 44 17.33 -9.73 -23.65
N PRO A 45 16.63 -10.37 -22.69
CA PRO A 45 15.24 -10.71 -22.85
C PRO A 45 14.39 -9.48 -23.13
N ASP A 46 13.39 -9.59 -23.98
CA ASP A 46 12.37 -8.58 -24.16
C ASP A 46 11.60 -8.35 -22.84
N VAL A 47 11.07 -7.14 -22.65
CA VAL A 47 10.33 -6.75 -21.44
C VAL A 47 9.16 -7.70 -21.17
N SER A 48 8.47 -8.16 -22.23
CA SER A 48 7.36 -9.12 -22.15
C SER A 48 7.79 -10.50 -21.63
N LEU A 49 9.08 -10.85 -21.76
CA LEU A 49 9.63 -12.12 -21.34
C LEU A 49 10.25 -12.09 -19.93
N LEU A 50 10.44 -10.90 -19.32
CA LEU A 50 11.07 -10.80 -18.01
C LEU A 50 10.31 -11.52 -16.92
N LEU A 51 8.99 -11.36 -16.87
CA LEU A 51 8.16 -12.02 -15.87
C LEU A 51 8.03 -13.54 -16.09
N PRO A 52 7.74 -14.04 -17.31
CA PRO A 52 7.77 -15.48 -17.59
C PRO A 52 9.12 -16.13 -17.26
N LEU A 53 10.23 -15.50 -17.62
CA LEU A 53 11.58 -16.02 -17.36
C LEU A 53 11.86 -16.06 -15.85
N ALA A 54 11.52 -15.01 -15.12
CA ALA A 54 11.68 -14.94 -13.67
C ALA A 54 10.88 -16.06 -12.98
N ASN A 55 9.62 -16.27 -13.37
CA ASN A 55 8.76 -17.31 -12.83
C ASN A 55 9.32 -18.73 -13.10
N VAL A 56 9.80 -18.99 -14.32
CA VAL A 56 10.38 -20.29 -14.67
C VAL A 56 11.66 -20.58 -13.90
N LEU A 57 12.45 -19.54 -13.62
CA LEU A 57 13.70 -19.67 -12.85
C LEU A 57 13.52 -19.59 -11.33
N ASP A 58 12.31 -19.34 -10.81
CA ASP A 58 12.01 -19.10 -9.40
C ASP A 58 12.85 -17.96 -8.79
N ILE A 59 12.90 -16.85 -9.50
CA ILE A 59 13.56 -15.62 -9.10
C ILE A 59 12.60 -14.43 -9.27
N THR A 60 12.91 -13.31 -8.67
CA THR A 60 12.18 -12.07 -8.93
C THR A 60 12.71 -11.36 -10.17
N VAL A 61 11.86 -10.55 -10.82
CA VAL A 61 12.31 -9.68 -11.93
C VAL A 61 13.41 -8.73 -11.47
N GLY A 62 13.36 -8.28 -10.21
CA GLY A 62 14.42 -7.43 -9.62
C GLY A 62 15.77 -8.14 -9.54
N GLU A 63 15.81 -9.41 -9.15
CA GLU A 63 17.03 -10.24 -9.13
C GLU A 63 17.54 -10.51 -10.54
N LEU A 64 16.63 -10.82 -11.46
CA LEU A 64 16.96 -11.00 -12.87
C LEU A 64 17.66 -9.76 -13.45
N LEU A 65 17.10 -8.57 -13.22
CA LEU A 65 17.65 -7.31 -13.71
C LEU A 65 18.93 -6.88 -12.98
N ALA A 66 19.08 -7.25 -11.70
CA ALA A 66 20.30 -7.04 -10.93
C ALA A 66 21.41 -8.03 -11.33
N GLY A 67 21.03 -9.18 -11.93
CA GLY A 67 21.95 -10.26 -12.29
C GLY A 67 22.56 -10.95 -11.06
N GLU A 68 21.83 -11.01 -9.95
CA GLU A 68 22.25 -11.63 -8.69
C GLU A 68 21.04 -11.95 -7.79
N ARG A 69 21.15 -13.02 -7.00
CA ARG A 69 20.15 -13.31 -5.96
C ARG A 69 20.26 -12.33 -4.81
N ARG A 70 19.11 -11.85 -4.35
CA ARG A 70 19.05 -11.12 -3.08
C ARG A 70 18.92 -12.13 -1.95
N LEU A 71 19.79 -11.98 -0.94
CA LEU A 71 19.78 -12.85 0.25
C LEU A 71 18.55 -12.63 1.15
N GLN A 72 17.71 -11.65 0.84
CA GLN A 72 16.45 -11.41 1.57
C GLN A 72 15.27 -11.86 0.72
N PRO A 73 14.40 -12.76 1.24
CA PRO A 73 13.18 -13.15 0.56
C PRO A 73 12.29 -11.91 0.32
N PRO A 74 11.70 -11.74 -0.87
CA PRO A 74 10.81 -10.59 -1.17
C PRO A 74 9.60 -10.53 -0.23
N ALA A 75 9.16 -11.69 0.29
CA ALA A 75 8.08 -11.77 1.28
C ALA A 75 8.37 -11.01 2.58
N MET A 76 9.65 -10.91 2.98
CA MET A 76 10.01 -10.23 4.21
C MET A 76 10.02 -8.70 4.06
N GLN A 77 10.37 -8.21 2.87
CA GLN A 77 10.34 -6.76 2.58
C GLN A 77 8.91 -6.21 2.39
N THR A 78 8.02 -7.00 1.80
CA THR A 78 6.60 -6.62 1.67
C THR A 78 5.91 -6.63 3.02
N VAL A 79 6.13 -7.64 3.86
CA VAL A 79 5.56 -7.72 5.21
C VAL A 79 6.10 -6.60 6.11
N GLU A 80 7.40 -6.28 6.04
CA GLU A 80 7.95 -5.16 6.80
C GLU A 80 7.49 -3.79 6.28
N ALA A 81 7.36 -3.61 4.96
CA ALA A 81 6.84 -2.39 4.36
C ALA A 81 5.36 -2.20 4.72
N GLU A 82 4.55 -3.25 4.64
CA GLU A 82 3.14 -3.23 5.05
C GLU A 82 3.00 -2.99 6.56
N ALA A 83 3.84 -3.62 7.38
CA ALA A 83 3.86 -3.40 8.82
C ALA A 83 4.26 -1.97 9.19
N ARG A 84 5.21 -1.35 8.47
CA ARG A 84 5.58 0.06 8.66
C ARG A 84 4.44 0.99 8.28
N THR A 85 3.80 0.75 7.14
CA THR A 85 2.64 1.53 6.68
C THR A 85 1.47 1.41 7.66
N THR A 86 1.19 0.20 8.15
CA THR A 86 0.13 -0.04 9.12
C THR A 86 0.43 0.65 10.46
N ARG A 87 1.67 0.61 10.95
CA ARG A 87 2.08 1.33 12.17
C ARG A 87 1.93 2.84 12.00
N GLN A 88 2.36 3.41 10.87
CA GLN A 88 2.19 4.82 10.58
C GLN A 88 0.71 5.24 10.56
N LEU A 89 -0.17 4.42 9.96
CA LEU A 89 -1.61 4.67 9.95
C LEU A 89 -2.22 4.59 11.35
N VAL A 90 -1.80 3.63 12.17
CA VAL A 90 -2.24 3.50 13.56
C VAL A 90 -1.80 4.70 14.40
N ASP A 91 -0.57 5.13 14.27
CA ASP A 91 -0.05 6.31 14.98
C ASP A 91 -0.77 7.58 14.53
N TYR A 92 -1.00 7.76 13.24
CA TYR A 92 -1.78 8.88 12.70
C TYR A 92 -3.22 8.90 13.21
N THR A 93 -3.90 7.75 13.25
CA THR A 93 -5.26 7.67 13.80
C THR A 93 -5.30 7.90 15.31
N ARG A 94 -4.24 7.53 16.02
CA ARG A 94 -4.10 7.75 17.46
C ARG A 94 -3.92 9.23 17.79
N GLU A 95 -3.19 9.98 16.96
CA GLU A 95 -3.03 11.42 17.10
C GLU A 95 -4.30 12.20 16.76
N LEU A 96 -5.08 11.76 15.77
CA LEU A 96 -6.36 12.38 15.40
C LEU A 96 -7.49 12.11 16.38
N GLY A 97 -7.44 11.00 17.12
CA GLY A 97 -8.48 10.61 18.08
C GLY A 97 -8.82 11.68 19.13
N PRO A 98 -7.85 12.31 19.79
CA PRO A 98 -8.13 13.36 20.77
C PRO A 98 -8.73 14.64 20.16
N GLN A 99 -8.33 14.99 18.94
CA GLN A 99 -8.82 16.20 18.27
C GLN A 99 -10.28 16.07 17.81
N LEU A 100 -10.67 14.91 17.34
CA LEU A 100 -12.05 14.60 16.94
C LEU A 100 -12.99 14.50 18.15
N ARG A 101 -12.52 13.98 19.29
CA ARG A 101 -13.27 13.99 20.57
C ARG A 101 -13.51 15.40 21.06
N ARG A 102 -12.53 16.30 21.03
CA ARG A 102 -12.72 17.69 21.44
C ARG A 102 -13.77 18.41 20.60
N ARG A 103 -13.77 18.26 19.28
CA ARG A 103 -14.78 18.90 18.43
C ARG A 103 -16.20 18.39 18.71
N ARG A 104 -16.39 17.09 18.94
CA ARG A 104 -17.70 16.53 19.30
C ARG A 104 -18.22 17.04 20.65
N SER A 105 -17.36 17.21 21.63
CA SER A 105 -17.77 17.76 22.93
C SER A 105 -18.23 19.22 22.82
N TYR A 106 -17.56 20.04 22.04
CA TYR A 106 -17.97 21.44 21.85
C TYR A 106 -19.28 21.58 21.07
N THR A 107 -19.55 20.73 20.09
CA THR A 107 -20.83 20.78 19.36
C THR A 107 -22.01 20.36 20.22
N ILE A 108 -21.84 19.36 21.08
CA ILE A 108 -22.86 18.93 22.05
C ILE A 108 -23.09 20.02 23.10
N LEU A 109 -22.01 20.61 23.63
CA LEU A 109 -22.10 21.69 24.62
C LEU A 109 -22.77 22.96 24.04
N ALA A 110 -22.41 23.33 22.80
CA ALA A 110 -23.03 24.44 22.09
C ALA A 110 -24.51 24.20 21.83
N GLY A 111 -24.89 22.99 21.45
CA GLY A 111 -26.29 22.57 21.28
C GLY A 111 -27.09 22.67 22.58
N PHE A 112 -26.51 22.25 23.71
CA PHE A 112 -27.14 22.37 25.03
C PHE A 112 -27.31 23.83 25.48
N LEU A 113 -26.32 24.67 25.24
CA LEU A 113 -26.39 26.10 25.56
C LEU A 113 -27.45 26.84 24.73
N LEU A 114 -27.53 26.53 23.43
CA LEU A 114 -28.58 27.11 22.56
C LEU A 114 -29.99 26.65 22.99
N PHE A 115 -30.15 25.38 23.36
CA PHE A 115 -31.43 24.86 23.86
C PHE A 115 -31.82 25.48 25.18
N ALA A 116 -30.89 25.65 26.11
CA ALA A 116 -31.15 26.29 27.40
C ALA A 116 -31.51 27.80 27.23
N ALA A 117 -30.83 28.51 26.32
CA ALA A 117 -31.15 29.89 26.00
C ALA A 117 -32.55 30.02 25.40
N ALA A 118 -32.91 29.19 24.44
CA ALA A 118 -34.26 29.17 23.85
C ALA A 118 -35.34 28.83 24.87
N PHE A 119 -35.06 27.90 25.77
CA PHE A 119 -36.00 27.54 26.86
C PHE A 119 -36.23 28.70 27.84
N LEU A 120 -35.14 29.40 28.26
CA LEU A 120 -35.25 30.57 29.13
C LEU A 120 -35.99 31.73 28.47
N THR A 121 -35.77 31.99 27.18
CA THR A 121 -36.51 33.03 26.45
C THR A 121 -38.01 32.69 26.33
N LEU A 122 -38.34 31.42 26.11
CA LEU A 122 -39.72 30.99 26.06
C LEU A 122 -40.43 31.10 27.42
N GLN A 123 -39.72 30.80 28.51
CA GLN A 123 -40.24 30.96 29.89
C GLN A 123 -40.42 32.45 30.25
N PHE A 124 -39.47 33.30 29.88
CA PHE A 124 -39.58 34.73 30.04
C PHE A 124 -40.78 35.32 29.26
N LEU A 125 -40.93 34.95 28.01
CA LEU A 125 -42.08 35.35 27.17
C LEU A 125 -43.38 34.91 27.78
N ARG A 126 -43.48 33.70 28.30
CA ARG A 126 -44.65 33.16 29.00
C ARG A 126 -44.97 33.99 30.23
N LEU A 127 -43.95 34.34 31.01
CA LEU A 127 -44.12 35.15 32.23
C LEU A 127 -44.65 36.57 31.90
N VAL A 128 -44.12 37.18 30.85
CA VAL A 128 -44.57 38.51 30.37
C VAL A 128 -46.01 38.46 29.87
N LEU A 129 -46.36 37.44 29.10
CA LEU A 129 -47.72 37.27 28.55
C LEU A 129 -48.76 36.95 29.61
N THR A 130 -48.40 36.15 30.64
CA THR A 130 -49.30 35.80 31.73
C THR A 130 -49.36 36.81 32.86
N GLY A 131 -48.24 37.56 33.10
CA GLY A 131 -48.17 38.62 34.10
C GLY A 131 -48.88 39.92 33.71
N GLY A 132 -49.09 40.16 32.39
CA GLY A 132 -49.82 41.32 31.88
C GLY A 132 -51.37 41.23 31.95
N ALA A 133 -51.93 40.08 32.33
CA ALA A 133 -53.37 39.89 32.39
C ALA A 133 -54.00 40.18 33.77
N GLY A 134 -53.20 40.75 34.72
CA GLY A 134 -53.65 40.94 36.13
C GLY A 134 -53.82 42.35 36.58
N ILE A 135 -53.87 43.40 35.69
CA ILE A 135 -54.06 44.78 36.09
C ILE A 135 -55.21 45.39 35.28
N HIS A 136 -56.41 44.87 35.44
CA HIS A 136 -57.66 45.56 35.25
C HIS A 136 -58.77 44.77 35.94
N GLY A 137 -59.08 45.17 37.18
CA GLY A 137 -60.18 44.79 37.97
C GLY A 137 -60.29 45.69 39.17
#